data_172c9e00e56c070f494ef8864babba74
#
_entry.id   172c9e00e56c070f494ef8864babba74
#
_cell.length_a   1.000
_cell.length_b   1.000
_cell.length_c   1.000
_cell.angle_alpha   90.00
_cell.angle_beta   90.00
_cell.angle_gamma   90.00
#
_symmetry.space_group_name_H-M   'P 1'
#
loop_
_entity.id
_entity.type
_entity.pdbx_description
1 polymer ?
#
loop_
_entity_poly.entity_id
_entity_poly.type
_entity_poly.pdbx_seq_one_letter_code
_entity_poly.pdbx_strand_id
1 'polypeptide(L)'
;MLLVAGIQFKHIDHYKQYVKLYTQSISRCDLLGIWDCSMYSQAKEYYDFIEKMYPNLKKICAHGLEPFYYMNNSQYCFDKIFKNKKVLIITSHEKTTKLQISNIPHIFKSNKIFHETTEFYVYKPPQQNGGNHDDNPWTHHFEKMKEELKTIKVQTFDFDIALVSCGGFGMLISDYIFSDLKTSAMYIGGSLQLFFGIMGTRWKNSSKIIEHINNYWTYPLDEDKPQNPQLCESNCYW
;
A
#
# COMPACT_ATOMS: atom_id res chain seq x y z
N MET A 1 -14.45 4.45 -9.04
CA MET A 1 -13.10 3.82 -9.10
C MET A 1 -12.04 4.81 -9.57
N LEU A 2 -12.26 5.60 -10.64
CA LEU A 2 -11.22 6.48 -11.20
C LEU A 2 -10.71 7.54 -10.21
N LEU A 3 -11.59 8.33 -9.62
CA LEU A 3 -11.18 9.46 -8.78
C LEU A 3 -10.43 9.06 -7.49
N VAL A 4 -10.78 7.92 -6.91
CA VAL A 4 -10.21 7.46 -5.63
C VAL A 4 -9.13 6.41 -5.83
N ALA A 5 -9.44 5.36 -6.59
CA ALA A 5 -8.56 4.20 -6.76
C ALA A 5 -7.69 4.25 -8.02
N GLY A 6 -7.89 5.23 -8.92
CA GLY A 6 -7.11 5.40 -10.14
C GLY A 6 -7.36 4.34 -11.21
N ILE A 7 -8.52 3.67 -11.21
CA ILE A 7 -8.86 2.63 -12.19
C ILE A 7 -9.90 3.14 -13.17
N GLN A 8 -9.52 3.26 -14.44
CA GLN A 8 -10.39 3.73 -15.52
C GLN A 8 -10.89 2.56 -16.37
N PHE A 9 -12.22 2.41 -16.43
CA PHE A 9 -12.88 1.46 -17.31
C PHE A 9 -13.42 2.19 -18.54
N LYS A 10 -12.88 1.91 -19.73
CA LYS A 10 -13.38 2.44 -21.01
C LYS A 10 -14.59 1.65 -21.52
N HIS A 11 -14.66 0.36 -21.19
CA HIS A 11 -15.68 -0.58 -21.63
C HIS A 11 -16.03 -1.55 -20.53
N ILE A 12 -17.20 -2.20 -20.64
CA ILE A 12 -17.65 -3.21 -19.66
C ILE A 12 -16.67 -4.39 -19.56
N ASP A 13 -15.99 -4.74 -20.63
CA ASP A 13 -15.03 -5.83 -20.62
C ASP A 13 -13.77 -5.50 -19.81
N HIS A 14 -13.34 -4.24 -19.76
CA HIS A 14 -12.28 -3.79 -18.85
C HIS A 14 -12.68 -3.98 -17.38
N TYR A 15 -13.94 -3.71 -17.05
CA TYR A 15 -14.45 -3.97 -15.70
C TYR A 15 -14.45 -5.47 -15.37
N LYS A 16 -14.99 -6.30 -16.27
CA LYS A 16 -15.01 -7.77 -16.10
C LYS A 16 -13.61 -8.35 -15.94
N GLN A 17 -12.67 -7.88 -16.78
CA GLN A 17 -11.26 -8.30 -16.69
C GLN A 17 -10.65 -7.89 -15.36
N TYR A 18 -10.86 -6.67 -14.90
CA TYR A 18 -10.37 -6.19 -13.63
C TYR A 18 -10.90 -7.04 -12.46
N VAL A 19 -12.23 -7.26 -12.41
CA VAL A 19 -12.86 -8.09 -11.37
C VAL A 19 -12.29 -9.49 -11.37
N LYS A 20 -12.14 -10.11 -12.56
CA LYS A 20 -11.55 -11.44 -12.71
C LYS A 20 -10.13 -11.49 -12.13
N LEU A 21 -9.26 -10.56 -12.50
CA LEU A 21 -7.88 -10.52 -12.00
C LEU A 21 -7.85 -10.24 -10.50
N TYR A 22 -8.68 -9.33 -10.01
CA TYR A 22 -8.74 -8.99 -8.59
C TYR A 22 -9.17 -10.19 -7.74
N THR A 23 -10.20 -10.93 -8.17
CA THR A 23 -10.65 -12.15 -7.47
C THR A 23 -9.63 -13.27 -7.53
N GLN A 24 -8.92 -13.42 -8.64
CA GLN A 24 -7.80 -14.35 -8.75
C GLN A 24 -6.65 -13.99 -7.79
N SER A 25 -6.32 -12.70 -7.67
CA SER A 25 -5.29 -12.24 -6.73
C SER A 25 -5.66 -12.54 -5.28
N ILE A 26 -6.93 -12.34 -4.91
CA ILE A 26 -7.41 -12.72 -3.56
C ILE A 26 -7.23 -14.23 -3.33
N SER A 27 -7.56 -15.07 -4.31
CA SER A 27 -7.46 -16.53 -4.15
C SER A 27 -6.04 -17.05 -3.99
N ARG A 28 -5.03 -16.25 -4.40
CA ARG A 28 -3.60 -16.60 -4.35
C ARG A 28 -2.84 -15.99 -3.19
N CYS A 29 -3.42 -15.05 -2.45
CA CYS A 29 -2.72 -14.46 -1.32
C CYS A 29 -2.64 -15.45 -0.13
N ASP A 30 -1.54 -15.42 0.60
CA ASP A 30 -1.34 -16.24 1.80
C ASP A 30 -2.15 -15.76 2.99
N LEU A 31 -2.41 -14.44 3.06
CA LEU A 31 -3.11 -13.79 4.15
C LEU A 31 -3.89 -12.57 3.63
N LEU A 32 -5.16 -12.49 3.98
CA LEU A 32 -6.04 -11.37 3.64
C LEU A 32 -6.36 -10.52 4.88
N GLY A 33 -6.05 -9.23 4.82
CA GLY A 33 -6.53 -8.25 5.80
C GLY A 33 -7.98 -7.89 5.53
N ILE A 34 -8.85 -8.08 6.52
CA ILE A 34 -10.28 -7.73 6.46
C ILE A 34 -10.63 -6.72 7.54
N TRP A 35 -11.54 -5.80 7.23
CA TRP A 35 -12.01 -4.82 8.21
C TRP A 35 -12.94 -5.47 9.23
N ASP A 36 -12.86 -5.03 10.48
CA ASP A 36 -13.76 -5.47 11.55
C ASP A 36 -15.20 -5.07 11.21
N CYS A 37 -16.06 -6.07 11.07
CA CYS A 37 -17.48 -5.90 10.73
C CYS A 37 -18.27 -5.14 11.80
N SER A 38 -17.76 -5.06 13.05
CA SER A 38 -18.42 -4.29 14.12
C SER A 38 -18.40 -2.79 13.87
N MET A 39 -17.43 -2.30 13.08
CA MET A 39 -17.27 -0.86 12.79
C MET A 39 -18.03 -0.41 11.53
N TYR A 40 -18.33 -1.33 10.60
CA TYR A 40 -18.94 -1.01 9.31
C TYR A 40 -20.02 -2.03 8.93
N SER A 41 -21.29 -1.64 8.96
CA SER A 41 -22.40 -2.54 8.61
C SER A 41 -22.27 -3.13 7.18
N GLN A 42 -21.73 -2.36 6.24
CA GLN A 42 -21.45 -2.83 4.87
C GLN A 42 -20.28 -3.83 4.81
N ALA A 43 -19.41 -3.86 5.80
CA ALA A 43 -18.29 -4.82 5.85
C ALA A 43 -18.78 -6.25 6.08
N LYS A 44 -19.96 -6.44 6.69
CA LYS A 44 -20.50 -7.76 6.95
C LYS A 44 -20.83 -8.53 5.66
N GLU A 45 -21.49 -7.88 4.69
CA GLU A 45 -21.80 -8.52 3.41
C GLU A 45 -20.54 -8.92 2.65
N TYR A 46 -19.51 -8.05 2.68
CA TYR A 46 -18.22 -8.33 2.09
C TYR A 46 -17.52 -9.49 2.81
N TYR A 47 -17.55 -9.51 4.15
CA TYR A 47 -16.98 -10.59 4.95
C TYR A 47 -17.66 -11.93 4.62
N ASP A 48 -19.01 -11.97 4.64
CA ASP A 48 -19.79 -13.16 4.33
C ASP A 48 -19.50 -13.68 2.90
N PHE A 49 -19.30 -12.76 1.95
CA PHE A 49 -18.88 -13.09 0.59
C PHE A 49 -17.49 -13.75 0.58
N ILE A 50 -16.50 -13.15 1.24
CA ILE A 50 -15.12 -13.66 1.31
C ILE A 50 -15.09 -15.03 2.00
N GLU A 51 -15.83 -15.21 3.11
CA GLU A 51 -15.93 -16.50 3.79
C GLU A 51 -16.52 -17.59 2.89
N LYS A 52 -17.56 -17.25 2.15
CA LYS A 52 -18.21 -18.18 1.22
C LYS A 52 -17.32 -18.55 0.03
N MET A 53 -16.64 -17.55 -0.55
CA MET A 53 -15.83 -17.76 -1.77
C MET A 53 -14.45 -18.35 -1.49
N TYR A 54 -13.87 -18.02 -0.33
CA TYR A 54 -12.49 -18.40 0.04
C TYR A 54 -12.42 -18.94 1.47
N PRO A 55 -13.09 -20.08 1.78
CA PRO A 55 -13.21 -20.59 3.15
C PRO A 55 -11.85 -20.95 3.78
N ASN A 56 -10.88 -21.37 2.98
CA ASN A 56 -9.55 -21.78 3.43
C ASN A 56 -8.51 -20.65 3.46
N LEU A 57 -8.87 -19.46 2.99
CA LEU A 57 -7.95 -18.31 3.00
C LEU A 57 -7.75 -17.84 4.44
N LYS A 58 -6.49 -17.70 4.85
CA LYS A 58 -6.14 -17.12 6.14
C LYS A 58 -6.53 -15.64 6.18
N LYS A 59 -7.20 -15.23 7.24
CA LYS A 59 -7.69 -13.87 7.41
C LYS A 59 -7.15 -13.27 8.70
N ILE A 60 -6.93 -11.97 8.68
CA ILE A 60 -6.49 -11.18 9.85
C ILE A 60 -7.27 -9.86 9.85
N CYS A 61 -7.45 -9.25 11.00
CA CYS A 61 -7.91 -7.86 11.04
C CYS A 61 -6.94 -6.97 10.23
N ALA A 62 -7.47 -6.11 9.35
CA ALA A 62 -6.65 -5.25 8.49
C ALA A 62 -5.65 -4.38 9.28
N HIS A 63 -5.98 -3.96 10.51
CA HIS A 63 -5.04 -3.31 11.42
C HIS A 63 -3.81 -4.16 11.77
N GLY A 64 -3.87 -5.49 11.60
CA GLY A 64 -2.71 -6.36 11.79
C GLY A 64 -1.57 -6.11 10.78
N LEU A 65 -1.87 -5.43 9.67
CA LEU A 65 -0.87 -4.99 8.68
C LEU A 65 -0.28 -3.61 9.02
N GLU A 66 -0.74 -2.97 10.08
CA GLU A 66 -0.39 -1.62 10.49
C GLU A 66 0.39 -1.64 11.82
N PRO A 67 1.73 -1.75 11.78
CA PRO A 67 2.56 -2.03 12.96
C PRO A 67 2.45 -0.98 14.06
N PHE A 68 2.13 0.27 13.74
CA PHE A 68 2.02 1.36 14.70
C PHE A 68 0.91 1.16 15.75
N TYR A 69 -0.11 0.34 15.48
CA TYR A 69 -1.12 -0.02 16.49
C TYR A 69 -0.61 -0.99 17.56
N TYR A 70 0.51 -1.66 17.33
CA TYR A 70 1.04 -2.73 18.17
C TYR A 70 2.43 -2.43 18.75
N MET A 71 3.00 -1.27 18.47
CA MET A 71 4.37 -0.90 18.88
C MET A 71 4.61 -0.93 20.39
N ASN A 72 3.56 -0.75 21.20
CA ASN A 72 3.66 -0.81 22.65
C ASN A 72 3.52 -2.24 23.22
N ASN A 73 3.36 -3.25 22.37
CA ASN A 73 3.32 -4.65 22.78
C ASN A 73 4.75 -5.17 22.99
N SER A 74 5.00 -5.84 24.14
CA SER A 74 6.30 -6.46 24.45
C SER A 74 6.73 -7.55 23.47
N GLN A 75 5.80 -8.12 22.71
CA GLN A 75 6.06 -9.12 21.66
C GLN A 75 6.25 -8.49 20.27
N TYR A 76 6.26 -7.17 20.18
CA TYR A 76 6.48 -6.49 18.91
C TYR A 76 7.84 -6.86 18.32
N CYS A 77 7.84 -7.26 17.04
CA CYS A 77 9.05 -7.68 16.33
C CYS A 77 8.98 -7.40 14.82
N PHE A 78 8.16 -6.44 14.42
CA PHE A 78 7.90 -6.14 13.02
C PHE A 78 9.16 -5.75 12.25
N ASP A 79 10.09 -5.04 12.88
CA ASP A 79 11.39 -4.69 12.34
C ASP A 79 12.26 -5.89 11.94
N LYS A 80 12.09 -7.04 12.61
CA LYS A 80 12.82 -8.28 12.29
C LYS A 80 12.47 -8.83 10.90
N ILE A 81 11.26 -8.54 10.40
CA ILE A 81 10.83 -8.94 9.05
C ILE A 81 11.77 -8.34 8.00
N PHE A 82 12.27 -7.12 8.25
CA PHE A 82 13.07 -6.35 7.30
C PHE A 82 14.57 -6.40 7.55
N LYS A 83 15.03 -7.16 8.54
CA LYS A 83 16.45 -7.29 8.84
C LYS A 83 17.23 -7.86 7.66
N ASN A 84 18.24 -7.14 7.18
CA ASN A 84 19.07 -7.48 6.02
C ASN A 84 18.24 -7.71 4.74
N LYS A 85 17.11 -6.99 4.58
CA LYS A 85 16.23 -7.11 3.44
C LYS A 85 16.35 -5.90 2.52
N LYS A 86 16.22 -6.17 1.22
CA LYS A 86 16.01 -5.18 0.18
C LYS A 86 14.50 -5.00 -0.02
N VAL A 87 14.00 -3.82 0.28
CA VAL A 87 12.55 -3.52 0.30
C VAL A 87 12.21 -2.56 -0.82
N LEU A 88 11.35 -3.01 -1.74
CA LEU A 88 10.74 -2.15 -2.75
C LEU A 88 9.52 -1.44 -2.14
N ILE A 89 9.49 -0.12 -2.21
CA ILE A 89 8.35 0.70 -1.80
C ILE A 89 7.63 1.21 -3.05
N ILE A 90 6.37 0.80 -3.21
CA ILE A 90 5.50 1.26 -4.30
C ILE A 90 4.51 2.27 -3.72
N THR A 91 4.71 3.55 -4.01
CA THR A 91 3.90 4.63 -3.42
C THR A 91 3.80 5.86 -4.32
N SER A 92 2.66 6.55 -4.28
CA SER A 92 2.51 7.86 -4.92
C SER A 92 3.31 8.97 -4.22
N HIS A 93 3.68 8.77 -2.95
CA HIS A 93 4.50 9.69 -2.15
C HIS A 93 6.01 9.47 -2.37
N GLU A 94 6.44 9.26 -3.62
CA GLU A 94 7.81 8.87 -3.94
C GLU A 94 8.85 9.84 -3.41
N LYS A 95 8.69 11.14 -3.72
CA LYS A 95 9.67 12.17 -3.34
C LYS A 95 9.75 12.33 -1.84
N THR A 96 8.60 12.43 -1.18
CA THR A 96 8.54 12.54 0.28
C THR A 96 9.13 11.29 0.94
N THR A 97 8.80 10.10 0.45
CA THR A 97 9.34 8.84 0.99
C THR A 97 10.85 8.78 0.86
N LYS A 98 11.41 9.17 -0.29
CA LYS A 98 12.88 9.20 -0.48
C LYS A 98 13.59 10.11 0.52
N LEU A 99 13.01 11.27 0.81
CA LEU A 99 13.55 12.20 1.84
C LEU A 99 13.46 11.60 3.24
N GLN A 100 12.36 10.90 3.55
CA GLN A 100 12.12 10.32 4.86
C GLN A 100 12.93 9.06 5.17
N ILE A 101 13.53 8.39 4.18
CA ILE A 101 14.37 7.22 4.41
C ILE A 101 15.52 7.52 5.38
N SER A 102 16.17 8.68 5.27
CA SER A 102 17.23 9.09 6.20
C SER A 102 16.74 9.33 7.63
N ASN A 103 15.45 9.62 7.81
CA ASN A 103 14.82 9.87 9.10
C ASN A 103 14.25 8.61 9.77
N ILE A 104 14.23 7.45 9.09
CA ILE A 104 13.66 6.20 9.62
C ILE A 104 14.11 5.87 11.05
N PRO A 105 15.39 6.04 11.45
CA PRO A 105 15.82 5.76 12.82
C PRO A 105 15.13 6.60 13.89
N HIS A 106 14.52 7.73 13.50
CA HIS A 106 13.98 8.74 14.40
C HIS A 106 12.45 8.91 14.31
N ILE A 107 11.79 8.29 13.30
CA ILE A 107 10.34 8.43 13.07
C ILE A 107 9.55 7.88 14.26
N PHE A 108 9.94 6.73 14.82
CA PHE A 108 9.28 6.12 15.96
C PHE A 108 10.20 6.09 17.18
N LYS A 109 9.68 6.51 18.34
CA LYS A 109 10.46 6.70 19.56
C LYS A 109 10.89 5.39 20.25
N SER A 110 10.00 4.39 20.25
CA SER A 110 10.21 3.14 21.01
C SER A 110 10.64 1.98 20.14
N ASN A 111 9.73 1.44 19.36
CA ASN A 111 9.97 0.35 18.43
C ASN A 111 10.09 0.88 17.00
N LYS A 112 10.87 0.21 16.17
CA LYS A 112 11.07 0.59 14.77
C LYS A 112 10.23 -0.30 13.87
N ILE A 113 9.75 0.23 12.75
CA ILE A 113 9.12 -0.56 11.70
C ILE A 113 10.18 -1.26 10.86
N PHE A 114 11.23 -0.53 10.50
CA PHE A 114 12.32 -1.07 9.68
C PHE A 114 13.59 -1.27 10.52
N HIS A 115 14.30 -2.34 10.23
CA HIS A 115 15.61 -2.59 10.80
C HIS A 115 16.64 -1.64 10.17
N GLU A 116 17.71 -1.29 10.90
CA GLU A 116 18.76 -0.38 10.42
C GLU A 116 19.54 -0.89 9.20
N THR A 117 19.54 -2.21 8.97
CA THR A 117 20.17 -2.87 7.81
C THR A 117 19.24 -3.03 6.62
N THR A 118 18.05 -2.42 6.65
CA THR A 118 17.10 -2.46 5.54
C THR A 118 17.54 -1.53 4.43
N GLU A 119 17.59 -2.04 3.20
CA GLU A 119 17.85 -1.23 2.01
C GLU A 119 16.53 -0.93 1.30
N PHE A 120 16.41 0.25 0.68
CA PHE A 120 15.16 0.70 0.05
C PHE A 120 15.36 1.11 -1.41
N TYR A 121 14.37 0.77 -2.22
CA TYR A 121 14.14 1.37 -3.52
C TYR A 121 12.69 1.87 -3.59
N VAL A 122 12.47 3.10 -4.03
CA VAL A 122 11.14 3.72 -4.10
C VAL A 122 10.73 3.86 -5.56
N TYR A 123 9.61 3.25 -5.91
CA TYR A 123 8.99 3.30 -7.22
C TYR A 123 7.67 4.08 -7.16
N LYS A 124 7.49 5.06 -8.07
CA LYS A 124 6.25 5.81 -8.24
C LYS A 124 5.36 5.13 -9.26
N PRO A 125 4.21 4.57 -8.87
CA PRO A 125 3.25 4.01 -9.81
C PRO A 125 2.56 5.14 -10.60
N PRO A 126 1.94 4.84 -11.76
CA PRO A 126 1.07 5.79 -12.44
C PRO A 126 -0.03 6.30 -11.50
N GLN A 127 -0.01 7.60 -11.23
CA GLN A 127 -1.00 8.25 -10.35
C GLN A 127 -2.19 8.70 -11.20
N GLN A 128 -3.23 7.87 -11.28
CA GLN A 128 -4.40 8.11 -12.11
C GLN A 128 -5.62 8.64 -11.32
N ASN A 129 -5.48 8.82 -10.01
CA ASN A 129 -6.51 9.37 -9.13
C ASN A 129 -6.43 10.90 -9.02
N GLY A 130 -7.39 11.52 -8.36
CA GLY A 130 -7.37 12.95 -8.04
C GLY A 130 -7.25 13.87 -9.26
N GLY A 131 -7.81 13.50 -10.41
CA GLY A 131 -7.78 14.29 -11.64
C GLY A 131 -6.54 14.10 -12.52
N ASN A 132 -5.58 13.25 -12.14
CA ASN A 132 -4.38 13.00 -12.92
C ASN A 132 -4.56 11.98 -14.07
N HIS A 133 -5.76 11.45 -14.28
CA HIS A 133 -6.00 10.43 -15.29
C HIS A 133 -5.71 10.93 -16.71
N ASP A 134 -5.14 10.07 -17.51
CA ASP A 134 -4.95 10.22 -18.94
C ASP A 134 -6.00 9.41 -19.74
N ASP A 135 -5.85 9.35 -21.07
CA ASP A 135 -6.77 8.63 -21.94
C ASP A 135 -6.51 7.12 -22.03
N ASN A 136 -5.47 6.62 -21.36
CA ASN A 136 -5.16 5.20 -21.41
C ASN A 136 -6.07 4.40 -20.46
N PRO A 137 -6.48 3.17 -20.85
CA PRO A 137 -7.21 2.29 -19.95
C PRO A 137 -6.29 1.77 -18.84
N TRP A 138 -6.88 1.29 -17.73
CA TRP A 138 -6.13 0.71 -16.62
C TRP A 138 -5.20 -0.43 -17.04
N THR A 139 -5.56 -1.19 -18.05
CA THR A 139 -4.74 -2.30 -18.58
C THR A 139 -3.39 -1.83 -19.11
N HIS A 140 -3.36 -0.68 -19.80
CA HIS A 140 -2.12 -0.06 -20.27
C HIS A 140 -1.17 0.25 -19.10
N HIS A 141 -1.70 0.91 -18.06
CA HIS A 141 -0.90 1.24 -16.88
C HIS A 141 -0.44 0.00 -16.13
N PHE A 142 -1.30 -1.02 -16.04
CA PHE A 142 -0.96 -2.28 -15.39
C PHE A 142 0.18 -3.01 -16.10
N GLU A 143 0.12 -3.15 -17.42
CA GLU A 143 1.20 -3.78 -18.18
C GLU A 143 2.51 -2.98 -18.10
N LYS A 144 2.44 -1.66 -18.21
CA LYS A 144 3.61 -0.79 -18.02
C LYS A 144 4.25 -0.99 -16.64
N MET A 145 3.46 -1.02 -15.57
CA MET A 145 3.98 -1.28 -14.22
C MET A 145 4.67 -2.64 -14.12
N LYS A 146 4.11 -3.68 -14.74
CA LYS A 146 4.71 -5.02 -14.75
C LYS A 146 6.09 -5.03 -15.40
N GLU A 147 6.24 -4.37 -16.54
CA GLU A 147 7.51 -4.27 -17.27
C GLU A 147 8.55 -3.49 -16.45
N GLU A 148 8.16 -2.35 -15.88
CA GLU A 148 9.04 -1.52 -15.04
C GLU A 148 9.47 -2.28 -13.77
N LEU A 149 8.57 -2.96 -13.08
CA LEU A 149 8.88 -3.75 -11.89
C LEU A 149 9.77 -4.95 -12.18
N LYS A 150 9.57 -5.61 -13.33
CA LYS A 150 10.47 -6.66 -13.80
C LYS A 150 11.88 -6.12 -14.07
N THR A 151 11.97 -4.96 -14.70
CA THR A 151 13.27 -4.30 -14.95
C THR A 151 13.96 -3.92 -13.64
N ILE A 152 13.21 -3.34 -12.70
CA ILE A 152 13.74 -3.02 -11.36
C ILE A 152 14.29 -4.29 -10.71
N LYS A 153 13.50 -5.36 -10.64
CA LYS A 153 13.88 -6.63 -10.01
C LYS A 153 15.16 -7.23 -10.60
N VAL A 154 15.27 -7.24 -11.92
CA VAL A 154 16.34 -7.97 -12.63
C VAL A 154 17.60 -7.13 -12.81
N GLN A 155 17.47 -5.83 -13.03
CA GLN A 155 18.58 -4.98 -13.48
C GLN A 155 19.00 -3.90 -12.48
N THR A 156 18.10 -3.45 -11.61
CA THR A 156 18.35 -2.27 -10.78
C THR A 156 18.46 -2.61 -9.30
N PHE A 157 17.49 -3.34 -8.77
CA PHE A 157 17.36 -3.62 -7.35
C PHE A 157 16.64 -4.95 -7.14
N ASP A 158 17.40 -6.01 -6.90
CA ASP A 158 16.89 -7.35 -6.61
C ASP A 158 16.29 -7.39 -5.20
N PHE A 159 15.03 -6.93 -5.09
CA PHE A 159 14.33 -6.81 -3.80
C PHE A 159 13.80 -8.15 -3.27
N ASP A 160 13.82 -8.29 -1.95
CA ASP A 160 13.32 -9.46 -1.21
C ASP A 160 11.81 -9.37 -0.93
N ILE A 161 11.30 -8.14 -0.76
CA ILE A 161 9.90 -7.89 -0.43
C ILE A 161 9.45 -6.53 -0.99
N ALA A 162 8.21 -6.45 -1.44
CA ALA A 162 7.56 -5.20 -1.84
C ALA A 162 6.47 -4.78 -0.85
N LEU A 163 6.47 -3.50 -0.45
CA LEU A 163 5.38 -2.85 0.26
C LEU A 163 4.61 -1.97 -0.71
N VAL A 164 3.30 -2.21 -0.84
CA VAL A 164 2.52 -1.69 -1.96
C VAL A 164 1.42 -0.76 -1.48
N SER A 165 1.40 0.46 -2.05
CA SER A 165 0.37 1.49 -1.89
C SER A 165 0.11 2.18 -3.23
N CYS A 166 -0.71 1.58 -4.08
CA CYS A 166 -1.03 2.11 -5.41
C CYS A 166 -2.52 1.98 -5.78
N GLY A 167 -3.39 2.27 -4.82
CA GLY A 167 -4.84 2.30 -5.03
C GLY A 167 -5.37 1.01 -5.60
N GLY A 168 -6.21 1.09 -6.64
CA GLY A 168 -6.83 -0.09 -7.24
C GLY A 168 -5.88 -1.06 -7.93
N PHE A 169 -4.65 -0.66 -8.21
CA PHE A 169 -3.62 -1.58 -8.73
C PHE A 169 -2.99 -2.45 -7.65
N GLY A 170 -3.14 -2.09 -6.36
CA GLY A 170 -2.37 -2.67 -5.27
C GLY A 170 -2.44 -4.19 -5.18
N MET A 171 -3.64 -4.77 -5.21
CA MET A 171 -3.82 -6.22 -5.14
C MET A 171 -3.24 -6.91 -6.38
N LEU A 172 -3.49 -6.37 -7.58
CA LEU A 172 -3.03 -6.94 -8.85
C LEU A 172 -1.49 -6.93 -8.95
N ILE A 173 -0.86 -5.84 -8.54
CA ILE A 173 0.59 -5.70 -8.56
C ILE A 173 1.24 -6.57 -7.49
N SER A 174 0.64 -6.70 -6.31
CA SER A 174 1.14 -7.62 -5.28
C SER A 174 1.10 -9.07 -5.75
N ASP A 175 0.02 -9.46 -6.42
CA ASP A 175 -0.10 -10.80 -7.03
C ASP A 175 0.92 -11.02 -8.15
N TYR A 176 1.15 -10.04 -9.03
CA TYR A 176 2.18 -10.12 -10.07
C TYR A 176 3.59 -10.30 -9.45
N ILE A 177 3.93 -9.51 -8.44
CA ILE A 177 5.23 -9.63 -7.75
C ILE A 177 5.39 -11.03 -7.14
N PHE A 178 4.35 -11.53 -6.49
CA PHE A 178 4.37 -12.85 -5.88
C PHE A 178 4.40 -13.97 -6.92
N SER A 179 3.47 -13.95 -7.87
CA SER A 179 3.24 -15.05 -8.80
C SER A 179 4.26 -15.10 -9.94
N ASP A 180 4.70 -13.96 -10.48
CA ASP A 180 5.57 -13.88 -11.67
C ASP A 180 7.03 -13.59 -11.27
N LEU A 181 7.26 -12.61 -10.37
CA LEU A 181 8.60 -12.26 -9.93
C LEU A 181 9.12 -13.14 -8.77
N LYS A 182 8.29 -14.07 -8.25
CA LYS A 182 8.62 -15.00 -7.16
C LYS A 182 9.18 -14.30 -5.93
N THR A 183 8.60 -13.16 -5.59
CA THR A 183 9.05 -12.29 -4.51
C THR A 183 7.87 -11.95 -3.59
N SER A 184 8.11 -11.85 -2.28
CA SER A 184 7.07 -11.47 -1.31
C SER A 184 6.52 -10.08 -1.58
N ALA A 185 5.22 -9.90 -1.38
CA ALA A 185 4.56 -8.60 -1.48
C ALA A 185 3.52 -8.42 -0.38
N MET A 186 3.42 -7.20 0.17
CA MET A 186 2.40 -6.81 1.14
C MET A 186 1.64 -5.59 0.60
N TYR A 187 0.36 -5.76 0.28
CA TYR A 187 -0.50 -4.64 -0.06
C TYR A 187 -1.00 -3.96 1.23
N ILE A 188 -0.35 -2.85 1.60
CA ILE A 188 -0.62 -2.09 2.84
C ILE A 188 -1.70 -1.02 2.60
N GLY A 189 -1.80 -0.51 1.36
CA GLY A 189 -2.68 0.61 1.07
C GLY A 189 -2.16 1.95 1.59
N GLY A 190 -3.09 2.91 1.82
CA GLY A 190 -2.71 4.29 2.16
C GLY A 190 -1.90 4.45 3.46
N SER A 191 -2.06 3.56 4.42
CA SER A 191 -1.30 3.62 5.68
C SER A 191 0.21 3.37 5.52
N LEU A 192 0.68 2.90 4.36
CA LEU A 192 2.11 2.77 4.09
C LEU A 192 2.88 4.08 4.26
N GLN A 193 2.25 5.24 3.99
CA GLN A 193 2.88 6.54 4.20
C GLN A 193 3.29 6.77 5.66
N LEU A 194 2.52 6.26 6.64
CA LEU A 194 2.83 6.39 8.06
C LEU A 194 4.09 5.62 8.46
N PHE A 195 4.49 4.58 7.73
CA PHE A 195 5.73 3.84 7.96
C PHE A 195 6.96 4.73 7.82
N PHE A 196 6.83 5.80 7.06
CA PHE A 196 7.86 6.80 6.80
C PHE A 196 7.60 8.13 7.52
N GLY A 197 6.68 8.16 8.50
CA GLY A 197 6.32 9.38 9.21
C GLY A 197 5.70 10.46 8.31
N ILE A 198 4.99 10.05 7.27
CA ILE A 198 4.28 10.95 6.36
C ILE A 198 2.82 11.02 6.78
N MET A 199 2.39 12.18 7.28
CA MET A 199 1.01 12.40 7.75
C MET A 199 0.04 12.67 6.62
N GLY A 200 -1.22 12.33 6.85
CA GLY A 200 -2.36 12.75 6.04
C GLY A 200 -3.51 13.20 6.93
N THR A 201 -4.47 13.92 6.35
CA THR A 201 -5.61 14.46 7.12
C THR A 201 -6.47 13.35 7.75
N ARG A 202 -6.46 12.15 7.18
CA ARG A 202 -7.17 10.96 7.70
C ARG A 202 -6.82 10.64 9.14
N TRP A 203 -5.58 10.86 9.56
CA TRP A 203 -5.07 10.44 10.87
C TRP A 203 -4.93 11.57 11.88
N LYS A 204 -5.32 12.80 11.54
CA LYS A 204 -5.20 13.98 12.41
C LYS A 204 -5.86 13.81 13.78
N ASN A 205 -6.91 13.00 13.86
CA ASN A 205 -7.67 12.77 15.09
C ASN A 205 -7.45 11.36 15.66
N SER A 206 -6.52 10.58 15.10
CA SER A 206 -6.20 9.24 15.60
C SER A 206 -5.21 9.34 16.76
N SER A 207 -5.65 9.14 17.99
CA SER A 207 -4.77 9.16 19.18
C SER A 207 -3.61 8.18 19.04
N LYS A 208 -3.85 7.01 18.43
CA LYS A 208 -2.84 5.98 18.19
C LYS A 208 -1.74 6.41 17.22
N ILE A 209 -2.02 7.32 16.32
CA ILE A 209 -1.02 7.85 15.39
C ILE A 209 -0.36 9.10 16.01
N ILE A 210 -1.15 9.98 16.63
CA ILE A 210 -0.68 11.22 17.24
C ILE A 210 0.42 10.96 18.31
N GLU A 211 0.32 9.86 19.05
CA GLU A 211 1.31 9.51 20.08
C GLU A 211 2.72 9.26 19.51
N HIS A 212 2.83 8.93 18.21
CA HIS A 212 4.11 8.69 17.53
C HIS A 212 4.71 9.96 16.89
N ILE A 213 3.90 11.02 16.68
CA ILE A 213 4.36 12.21 15.98
C ILE A 213 5.49 12.90 16.74
N ASN A 214 6.52 13.28 15.99
CA ASN A 214 7.66 14.07 16.47
C ASN A 214 8.21 14.95 15.34
N ASN A 215 9.32 15.63 15.57
CA ASN A 215 9.92 16.58 14.63
C ASN A 215 10.43 15.96 13.31
N TYR A 216 10.47 14.63 13.19
CA TYR A 216 10.86 13.91 11.97
C TYR A 216 9.67 13.52 11.11
N TRP A 217 8.43 13.77 11.58
CA TRP A 217 7.23 13.57 10.78
C TRP A 217 6.99 14.78 9.87
N THR A 218 6.42 14.53 8.69
CA THR A 218 6.12 15.54 7.69
C THR A 218 4.78 15.29 7.01
N TYR A 219 4.30 16.28 6.26
CA TYR A 219 3.23 16.09 5.28
C TYR A 219 3.83 15.82 3.89
N PRO A 220 3.06 15.21 2.96
CA PRO A 220 3.52 15.02 1.59
C PRO A 220 3.93 16.32 0.92
N LEU A 221 5.01 16.27 0.15
CA LEU A 221 5.41 17.36 -0.72
C LEU A 221 4.34 17.65 -1.77
N ASP A 222 4.27 18.87 -2.25
CA ASP A 222 3.30 19.28 -3.29
C ASP A 222 3.47 18.49 -4.59
N GLU A 223 4.69 18.10 -4.92
CA GLU A 223 5.01 17.29 -6.11
C GLU A 223 4.52 15.84 -6.05
N ASP A 224 4.17 15.37 -4.86
CA ASP A 224 3.56 14.05 -4.68
C ASP A 224 2.03 14.10 -4.70
N LYS A 225 1.44 15.29 -4.62
CA LYS A 225 -0.03 15.47 -4.64
C LYS A 225 -0.58 15.31 -6.07
N PRO A 226 -1.77 14.76 -6.23
CA PRO A 226 -2.48 14.82 -7.51
C PRO A 226 -2.97 16.24 -7.79
N GLN A 227 -3.42 16.51 -9.02
CA GLN A 227 -3.93 17.83 -9.42
C GLN A 227 -5.07 18.33 -8.53
N ASN A 228 -5.97 17.42 -8.13
CA ASN A 228 -7.13 17.71 -7.31
C ASN A 228 -7.22 16.73 -6.13
N PRO A 229 -6.43 16.91 -5.06
CA PRO A 229 -6.39 15.99 -3.92
C PRO A 229 -7.77 15.81 -3.25
N GLN A 230 -8.62 16.85 -3.29
CA GLN A 230 -9.98 16.82 -2.72
C GLN A 230 -10.87 15.75 -3.33
N LEU A 231 -10.61 15.32 -4.57
CA LEU A 231 -11.34 14.25 -5.24
C LEU A 231 -10.98 12.85 -4.68
N CYS A 232 -9.90 12.75 -3.91
CA CYS A 232 -9.49 11.52 -3.26
C CYS A 232 -9.91 11.53 -1.79
N GLU A 233 -11.10 11.01 -1.49
CA GLU A 233 -11.62 10.87 -0.12
C GLU A 233 -11.44 12.15 0.71
N SER A 234 -11.81 13.31 0.13
CA SER A 234 -11.70 14.63 0.77
C SER A 234 -10.26 14.97 1.24
N ASN A 235 -9.27 14.67 0.42
CA ASN A 235 -7.86 14.98 0.70
C ASN A 235 -7.24 14.16 1.85
N CYS A 236 -7.70 12.92 2.06
CA CYS A 236 -7.36 12.17 3.26
C CYS A 236 -5.87 11.76 3.39
N TYR A 237 -5.14 11.72 2.30
CA TYR A 237 -3.72 11.30 2.26
C TYR A 237 -2.72 12.46 2.20
N TRP A 238 -3.18 13.72 2.00
CA TRP A 238 -2.35 14.90 1.83
C TRP A 238 -2.64 16.02 2.82
#